data_530440714cf039130f9a12595151272e
#
_entry.id   530440714cf039130f9a12595151272e
#
_cell.length_a   1.000
_cell.length_b   1.000
_cell.length_c   1.000
_cell.angle_alpha   90.00
_cell.angle_beta   90.00
_cell.angle_gamma   90.00
#
_symmetry.space_group_name_H-M   'P 1'
#
loop_
_entity.id
_entity.type
_entity.pdbx_description
1 polymer ?
#
loop_
_entity_poly.entity_id
_entity_poly.type
_entity_poly.pdbx_seq_one_letter_code
_entity_poly.pdbx_strand_id
1 'polypeptide(L)'
;MKIEFFEETNFSYRRKQDLEKDLNLHWIARNMAGDKVGDIPAILQVLQHPLTTESEIEKRQQVVTAACENSSVTYQLRDRIVSLSENLTRGLHAILDSRGKHLMEQTMIGVHVETIRELVQGLSEISQMGAKNPEIFKETAFNYFYDSFCEAEPAERLEEQLALVQNLDAFKGNGEIVLEGAIGEGFSLENVEVVSVCDKAKRAGSGIFSGKKGRVIASEEVYQSGVQFANRVVLELLEQCSPFLQQWEEILQTLSRQIIFLAGCARMYERGLSVGFYFCMPKACEEEAEKLYELALALQSMEQPIPNTVSLKEQRALIVTGANQGGKSTFLRSLGIAQVLCQEIGRAHV
;
A
#
# COMPACT_ATOMS: atom_id res chain seq x y z
N MET A 1 8.37 -9.71 8.33
CA MET A 1 8.94 -9.21 7.08
C MET A 1 8.56 -7.73 6.97
N LYS A 2 9.49 -6.84 6.68
CA LYS A 2 9.25 -5.39 6.63
C LYS A 2 9.46 -4.92 5.20
N ILE A 3 8.37 -4.52 4.53
CA ILE A 3 8.39 -3.95 3.18
C ILE A 3 7.87 -2.53 3.31
N GLU A 4 8.71 -1.55 3.03
CA GLU A 4 8.37 -0.15 3.18
C GLU A 4 9.24 0.73 2.28
N PHE A 5 8.79 1.95 1.95
CA PHE A 5 9.60 2.92 1.23
C PHE A 5 10.59 3.62 2.15
N PHE A 6 10.19 3.88 3.39
CA PHE A 6 10.99 4.54 4.42
C PHE A 6 10.52 4.15 5.82
N GLU A 7 11.39 4.32 6.79
CA GLU A 7 11.08 4.04 8.18
C GLU A 7 10.08 5.05 8.74
N GLU A 8 9.11 4.57 9.53
CA GLU A 8 8.19 5.40 10.30
C GLU A 8 8.54 5.32 11.78
N THR A 9 8.39 6.44 12.48
CA THR A 9 8.65 6.53 13.92
C THR A 9 7.36 6.49 14.72
N ASN A 10 7.43 5.95 15.93
CA ASN A 10 6.35 6.06 16.92
C ASN A 10 6.40 7.39 17.68
N PHE A 11 7.43 8.21 17.46
CA PHE A 11 7.52 9.55 18.05
C PHE A 11 6.43 10.44 17.45
N SER A 12 5.78 11.22 18.29
CA SER A 12 4.76 12.18 17.83
C SER A 12 4.81 13.43 18.70
N TYR A 13 4.48 14.55 18.10
CA TYR A 13 4.36 15.80 18.83
C TYR A 13 3.30 15.70 19.94
N ARG A 14 3.61 16.22 21.14
CA ARG A 14 2.68 16.18 22.29
C ARG A 14 1.37 16.93 22.05
N ARG A 15 1.40 17.96 21.18
CA ARG A 15 0.24 18.81 20.85
C ARG A 15 -0.02 18.82 19.35
N LYS A 16 -0.38 17.66 18.81
CA LYS A 16 -0.60 17.52 17.36
C LYS A 16 -1.61 18.50 16.78
N GLN A 17 -2.71 18.74 17.49
CA GLN A 17 -3.76 19.65 17.03
C GLN A 17 -3.29 21.11 17.00
N ASP A 18 -2.50 21.55 18.00
CA ASP A 18 -1.92 22.88 18.01
C ASP A 18 -0.90 23.05 16.86
N LEU A 19 -0.02 22.04 16.67
CA LEU A 19 0.93 22.04 15.58
C LEU A 19 0.24 22.12 14.20
N GLU A 20 -0.78 21.30 13.97
CA GLU A 20 -1.55 21.29 12.74
C GLU A 20 -2.18 22.65 12.44
N LYS A 21 -2.79 23.26 13.46
CA LYS A 21 -3.42 24.58 13.36
C LYS A 21 -2.42 25.71 13.17
N ASP A 22 -1.37 25.73 13.99
CA ASP A 22 -0.40 26.82 14.01
C ASP A 22 0.45 26.87 12.73
N LEU A 23 0.76 25.70 12.17
CA LEU A 23 1.53 25.57 10.93
C LEU A 23 0.68 25.39 9.67
N ASN A 24 -0.65 25.41 9.77
CA ASN A 24 -1.57 25.15 8.65
C ASN A 24 -1.29 23.81 7.92
N LEU A 25 -0.89 22.75 8.65
CA LEU A 25 -0.51 21.48 8.06
C LEU A 25 -1.67 20.83 7.27
N HIS A 26 -2.90 21.03 7.70
CA HIS A 26 -4.08 20.56 6.95
C HIS A 26 -4.17 21.18 5.55
N TRP A 27 -3.86 22.46 5.42
CA TRP A 27 -3.84 23.15 4.12
C TRP A 27 -2.72 22.64 3.23
N ILE A 28 -1.54 22.40 3.80
CA ILE A 28 -0.40 21.79 3.09
C ILE A 28 -0.79 20.39 2.61
N ALA A 29 -1.30 19.54 3.51
CA ALA A 29 -1.73 18.19 3.18
C ALA A 29 -2.82 18.15 2.09
N ARG A 30 -3.77 19.10 2.13
CA ARG A 30 -4.80 19.25 1.08
C ARG A 30 -4.19 19.60 -0.29
N ASN A 31 -3.19 20.46 -0.33
CA ASN A 31 -2.49 20.79 -1.58
C ASN A 31 -1.67 19.59 -2.09
N MET A 32 -1.04 18.83 -1.20
CA MET A 32 -0.36 17.59 -1.53
C MET A 32 -1.34 16.53 -2.06
N ALA A 33 -2.53 16.40 -1.46
CA ALA A 33 -3.57 15.46 -1.88
C ALA A 33 -4.18 15.83 -3.25
N GLY A 34 -4.24 17.11 -3.58
CA GLY A 34 -4.91 17.59 -4.81
C GLY A 34 -6.38 17.20 -4.85
N ASP A 35 -6.83 16.55 -5.91
CA ASP A 35 -8.21 16.10 -6.07
C ASP A 35 -8.55 14.86 -5.21
N LYS A 36 -7.54 14.18 -4.69
CA LYS A 36 -7.69 12.96 -3.87
C LYS A 36 -7.84 13.30 -2.39
N VAL A 37 -8.96 13.93 -2.00
CA VAL A 37 -9.22 14.42 -0.64
C VAL A 37 -9.10 13.31 0.43
N GLY A 38 -9.37 12.05 0.07
CA GLY A 38 -9.20 10.88 0.93
C GLY A 38 -7.74 10.63 1.37
N ASP A 39 -6.76 11.21 0.68
CA ASP A 39 -5.33 11.06 0.98
C ASP A 39 -4.87 11.97 2.15
N ILE A 40 -5.64 12.99 2.50
CA ILE A 40 -5.27 13.99 3.53
C ILE A 40 -4.89 13.36 4.87
N PRO A 41 -5.66 12.40 5.43
CA PRO A 41 -5.31 11.79 6.71
C PRO A 41 -3.96 11.06 6.70
N ALA A 42 -3.67 10.35 5.60
CA ALA A 42 -2.39 9.64 5.45
C ALA A 42 -1.20 10.61 5.40
N ILE A 43 -1.34 11.72 4.66
CA ILE A 43 -0.31 12.77 4.58
C ILE A 43 -0.09 13.42 5.96
N LEU A 44 -1.17 13.80 6.64
CA LEU A 44 -1.09 14.38 7.98
C LEU A 44 -0.45 13.43 8.99
N GLN A 45 -0.75 12.14 8.89
CA GLN A 45 -0.14 11.15 9.76
C GLN A 45 1.38 11.14 9.62
N VAL A 46 1.93 11.22 8.41
CA VAL A 46 3.39 11.30 8.20
C VAL A 46 3.91 12.63 8.75
N LEU A 47 3.33 13.78 8.39
CA LEU A 47 3.77 15.11 8.84
C LEU A 47 3.72 15.32 10.36
N GLN A 48 2.99 14.50 11.09
CA GLN A 48 2.86 14.57 12.54
C GLN A 48 3.78 13.59 13.32
N HIS A 49 4.58 12.78 12.61
CA HIS A 49 5.47 11.79 13.20
C HIS A 49 6.91 11.98 12.70
N PRO A 50 7.60 13.03 13.20
CA PRO A 50 8.90 13.42 12.68
C PRO A 50 9.98 12.40 12.96
N LEU A 51 10.88 12.24 12.00
CA LEU A 51 12.12 11.49 12.18
C LEU A 51 13.06 12.27 13.09
N THR A 52 13.84 11.53 13.87
CA THR A 52 14.72 12.12 14.88
C THR A 52 16.19 11.86 14.65
N THR A 53 16.53 10.93 13.79
CA THR A 53 17.92 10.60 13.46
C THR A 53 18.29 11.11 12.06
N GLU A 54 19.51 11.59 11.91
CA GLU A 54 20.02 12.13 10.65
C GLU A 54 19.97 11.08 9.51
N SER A 55 20.36 9.84 9.84
CA SER A 55 20.36 8.74 8.87
C SER A 55 18.97 8.41 8.34
N GLU A 56 17.92 8.43 9.18
CA GLU A 56 16.53 8.19 8.75
C GLU A 56 16.01 9.35 7.90
N ILE A 57 16.36 10.59 8.28
CA ILE A 57 16.01 11.80 7.52
C ILE A 57 16.65 11.74 6.13
N GLU A 58 17.94 11.44 6.02
CA GLU A 58 18.65 11.33 4.74
C GLU A 58 18.03 10.26 3.82
N LYS A 59 17.72 9.08 4.36
CA LYS A 59 17.06 8.03 3.60
C LYS A 59 15.70 8.49 3.06
N ARG A 60 14.87 9.11 3.91
CA ARG A 60 13.57 9.63 3.48
C ARG A 60 13.72 10.70 2.42
N GLN A 61 14.70 11.60 2.55
CA GLN A 61 15.04 12.61 1.56
C GLN A 61 15.35 12.00 0.19
N GLN A 62 16.15 10.93 0.17
CA GLN A 62 16.48 10.22 -1.07
C GLN A 62 15.24 9.61 -1.73
N VAL A 63 14.35 9.00 -0.95
CA VAL A 63 13.11 8.41 -1.46
C VAL A 63 12.15 9.49 -1.99
N VAL A 64 12.00 10.62 -1.28
CA VAL A 64 11.18 11.75 -1.74
C VAL A 64 11.76 12.35 -3.02
N THR A 65 13.08 12.47 -3.12
CA THR A 65 13.76 12.95 -4.34
C THR A 65 13.43 12.03 -5.51
N ALA A 66 13.60 10.71 -5.34
CA ALA A 66 13.27 9.72 -6.36
C ALA A 66 11.80 9.84 -6.79
N ALA A 67 10.87 10.02 -5.83
CA ALA A 67 9.45 10.18 -6.11
C ALA A 67 9.14 11.45 -6.91
N CYS A 68 9.78 12.58 -6.58
CA CYS A 68 9.58 13.85 -7.28
C CYS A 68 10.15 13.82 -8.71
N GLU A 69 11.31 13.20 -8.89
CA GLU A 69 11.97 13.09 -10.20
C GLU A 69 11.26 12.09 -11.13
N ASN A 70 10.55 11.11 -10.55
CA ASN A 70 9.84 10.06 -11.29
C ASN A 70 8.33 10.10 -10.98
N SER A 71 7.73 11.28 -11.00
CA SER A 71 6.36 11.53 -10.56
C SER A 71 5.32 10.66 -11.26
N SER A 72 5.44 10.44 -12.57
CA SER A 72 4.50 9.61 -13.34
C SER A 72 4.43 8.17 -12.82
N VAL A 73 5.59 7.54 -12.55
CA VAL A 73 5.66 6.18 -12.00
C VAL A 73 5.17 6.17 -10.55
N THR A 74 5.52 7.20 -9.78
CA THR A 74 5.05 7.38 -8.40
C THR A 74 3.51 7.44 -8.33
N TYR A 75 2.85 8.17 -9.24
CA TYR A 75 1.38 8.22 -9.30
C TYR A 75 0.76 6.87 -9.69
N GLN A 76 1.32 6.19 -10.68
CA GLN A 76 0.87 4.85 -11.07
C GLN A 76 1.01 3.85 -9.92
N LEU A 77 2.16 3.85 -9.24
CA LEU A 77 2.44 2.97 -8.11
C LEU A 77 1.49 3.29 -6.93
N ARG A 78 1.24 4.58 -6.66
CA ARG A 78 0.26 5.02 -5.66
C ARG A 78 -1.12 4.45 -5.96
N ASP A 79 -1.62 4.64 -7.18
CA ASP A 79 -2.96 4.21 -7.54
C ASP A 79 -3.09 2.69 -7.45
N ARG A 80 -2.03 1.95 -7.81
CA ARG A 80 -2.02 0.49 -7.71
C ARG A 80 -1.99 0.00 -6.26
N ILE A 81 -1.07 0.50 -5.43
CA ILE A 81 -0.94 0.06 -4.03
C ILE A 81 -2.21 0.41 -3.24
N VAL A 82 -2.74 1.63 -3.39
CA VAL A 82 -3.94 2.06 -2.66
C VAL A 82 -5.16 1.23 -3.07
N SER A 83 -5.38 1.01 -4.37
CA SER A 83 -6.47 0.16 -4.85
C SER A 83 -6.35 -1.27 -4.33
N LEU A 84 -5.14 -1.84 -4.33
CA LEU A 84 -4.90 -3.18 -3.81
C LEU A 84 -5.16 -3.28 -2.31
N SER A 85 -4.72 -2.29 -1.53
CA SER A 85 -4.97 -2.21 -0.08
C SER A 85 -6.47 -2.14 0.23
N GLU A 86 -7.21 -1.28 -0.48
CA GLU A 86 -8.66 -1.13 -0.30
C GLU A 86 -9.42 -2.41 -0.68
N ASN A 87 -9.02 -3.07 -1.77
CA ASN A 87 -9.62 -4.32 -2.21
C ASN A 87 -9.38 -5.44 -1.21
N LEU A 88 -8.15 -5.59 -0.72
CA LEU A 88 -7.81 -6.61 0.27
C LEU A 88 -8.60 -6.39 1.58
N THR A 89 -8.63 -5.17 2.10
CA THR A 89 -9.42 -4.86 3.31
C THR A 89 -10.90 -5.16 3.10
N ARG A 90 -11.47 -4.80 1.94
CA ARG A 90 -12.87 -5.13 1.60
C ARG A 90 -13.10 -6.63 1.51
N GLY A 91 -12.17 -7.37 0.89
CA GLY A 91 -12.22 -8.84 0.81
C GLY A 91 -12.17 -9.50 2.18
N LEU A 92 -11.27 -9.06 3.07
CA LEU A 92 -11.17 -9.56 4.44
C LEU A 92 -12.45 -9.28 5.25
N HIS A 93 -13.04 -8.10 5.14
CA HIS A 93 -14.33 -7.79 5.75
C HIS A 93 -15.44 -8.68 5.20
N ALA A 94 -15.47 -8.94 3.90
CA ALA A 94 -16.45 -9.84 3.29
C ALA A 94 -16.29 -11.29 3.78
N ILE A 95 -15.06 -11.76 3.99
CA ILE A 95 -14.79 -13.07 4.60
C ILE A 95 -15.35 -13.13 6.01
N LEU A 96 -15.07 -12.14 6.85
CA LEU A 96 -15.59 -12.08 8.23
C LEU A 96 -17.12 -12.01 8.27
N ASP A 97 -17.71 -11.17 7.43
CA ASP A 97 -19.17 -11.03 7.30
C ASP A 97 -19.85 -12.33 6.86
N SER A 98 -19.24 -13.08 5.95
CA SER A 98 -19.76 -14.35 5.45
C SER A 98 -19.85 -15.40 6.56
N ARG A 99 -18.84 -15.44 7.44
CA ARG A 99 -18.82 -16.31 8.62
C ARG A 99 -19.93 -15.91 9.62
N GLY A 100 -20.07 -14.63 9.90
CA GLY A 100 -21.08 -14.12 10.85
C GLY A 100 -22.52 -14.33 10.40
N LYS A 101 -22.78 -14.36 9.09
CA LYS A 101 -24.12 -14.53 8.50
C LYS A 101 -24.49 -16.00 8.19
N HIS A 102 -23.63 -16.93 8.52
CA HIS A 102 -23.82 -18.37 8.20
C HIS A 102 -24.19 -18.60 6.71
N LEU A 103 -23.50 -17.93 5.80
CA LEU A 103 -23.70 -18.09 4.36
C LEU A 103 -23.35 -19.52 3.93
N MET A 104 -23.89 -19.94 2.79
CA MET A 104 -23.54 -21.25 2.22
C MET A 104 -22.04 -21.34 1.97
N GLU A 105 -21.43 -22.48 2.26
CA GLU A 105 -19.99 -22.76 2.13
C GLU A 105 -19.45 -22.35 0.74
N GLN A 106 -20.21 -22.61 -0.31
CA GLN A 106 -19.85 -22.23 -1.68
C GLN A 106 -19.69 -20.71 -1.87
N THR A 107 -20.53 -19.90 -1.22
CA THR A 107 -20.42 -18.44 -1.24
C THR A 107 -19.16 -18.00 -0.50
N MET A 108 -18.86 -18.59 0.64
CA MET A 108 -17.65 -18.32 1.43
C MET A 108 -16.39 -18.66 0.63
N ILE A 109 -16.35 -19.81 -0.04
CA ILE A 109 -15.28 -20.20 -0.94
C ILE A 109 -15.08 -19.13 -2.03
N GLY A 110 -16.18 -18.70 -2.67
CA GLY A 110 -16.11 -17.67 -3.70
C GLY A 110 -15.47 -16.36 -3.24
N VAL A 111 -15.81 -15.91 -2.04
CA VAL A 111 -15.23 -14.68 -1.45
C VAL A 111 -13.74 -14.86 -1.16
N HIS A 112 -13.33 -15.97 -0.57
CA HIS A 112 -11.91 -16.24 -0.29
C HIS A 112 -11.08 -16.30 -1.58
N VAL A 113 -11.54 -17.05 -2.57
CA VAL A 113 -10.84 -17.20 -3.86
C VAL A 113 -10.68 -15.86 -4.56
N GLU A 114 -11.71 -15.03 -4.56
CA GLU A 114 -11.64 -13.70 -5.17
C GLU A 114 -10.66 -12.79 -4.45
N THR A 115 -10.69 -12.79 -3.11
CA THR A 115 -9.77 -11.99 -2.29
C THR A 115 -8.30 -12.38 -2.54
N ILE A 116 -8.01 -13.70 -2.58
CA ILE A 116 -6.66 -14.21 -2.88
C ILE A 116 -6.25 -13.82 -4.30
N ARG A 117 -7.16 -13.94 -5.27
CA ARG A 117 -6.89 -13.59 -6.67
C ARG A 117 -6.51 -12.12 -6.82
N GLU A 118 -7.32 -11.23 -6.28
CA GLU A 118 -7.07 -9.79 -6.36
C GLU A 118 -5.72 -9.42 -5.72
N LEU A 119 -5.37 -10.04 -4.58
CA LEU A 119 -4.09 -9.83 -3.94
C LEU A 119 -2.94 -10.29 -4.83
N VAL A 120 -2.92 -11.56 -5.25
CA VAL A 120 -1.80 -12.12 -6.03
C VAL A 120 -1.63 -11.41 -7.37
N GLN A 121 -2.73 -11.09 -8.04
CA GLN A 121 -2.71 -10.32 -9.28
C GLN A 121 -2.13 -8.92 -9.05
N GLY A 122 -2.52 -8.25 -7.97
CA GLY A 122 -2.01 -6.93 -7.62
C GLY A 122 -0.52 -6.93 -7.31
N LEU A 123 -0.03 -7.92 -6.57
CA LEU A 123 1.39 -8.09 -6.29
C LEU A 123 2.19 -8.36 -7.57
N SER A 124 1.67 -9.20 -8.47
CA SER A 124 2.28 -9.46 -9.77
C SER A 124 2.39 -8.19 -10.62
N GLU A 125 1.38 -7.33 -10.62
CA GLU A 125 1.42 -6.06 -11.35
C GLU A 125 2.47 -5.09 -10.77
N ILE A 126 2.63 -5.03 -9.44
CA ILE A 126 3.69 -4.24 -8.79
C ILE A 126 5.07 -4.78 -9.20
N SER A 127 5.26 -6.10 -9.17
CA SER A 127 6.50 -6.75 -9.63
C SER A 127 6.82 -6.38 -11.08
N GLN A 128 5.83 -6.44 -11.98
CA GLN A 128 5.99 -6.08 -13.39
C GLN A 128 6.28 -4.59 -13.60
N MET A 129 5.73 -3.70 -12.77
CA MET A 129 6.07 -2.27 -12.82
C MET A 129 7.55 -2.05 -12.53
N GLY A 130 8.09 -2.72 -11.50
CA GLY A 130 9.52 -2.65 -11.18
C GLY A 130 10.41 -3.23 -12.29
N ALA A 131 10.02 -4.36 -12.87
CA ALA A 131 10.75 -4.98 -13.97
C ALA A 131 10.76 -4.12 -15.26
N LYS A 132 9.71 -3.34 -15.50
CA LYS A 132 9.59 -2.43 -16.65
C LYS A 132 10.34 -1.11 -16.48
N ASN A 133 10.67 -0.71 -15.26
CA ASN A 133 11.33 0.55 -14.94
C ASN A 133 12.55 0.32 -14.03
N PRO A 134 13.53 -0.49 -14.46
CA PRO A 134 14.68 -0.86 -13.62
C PRO A 134 15.53 0.36 -13.23
N GLU A 135 15.60 1.37 -14.08
CA GLU A 135 16.30 2.64 -13.81
C GLU A 135 15.70 3.39 -12.59
N ILE A 136 14.42 3.20 -12.31
CA ILE A 136 13.76 3.83 -11.16
C ILE A 136 13.85 2.93 -9.93
N PHE A 137 13.49 1.66 -10.08
CA PHE A 137 13.34 0.75 -8.94
C PHE A 137 14.65 0.13 -8.44
N LYS A 138 15.74 0.18 -9.24
CA LYS A 138 17.05 -0.36 -8.84
C LYS A 138 18.13 0.70 -8.69
N GLU A 139 18.03 1.81 -9.45
CA GLU A 139 19.08 2.82 -9.49
C GLU A 139 18.76 4.04 -8.62
N THR A 140 17.54 4.14 -8.09
CA THR A 140 17.14 5.21 -7.15
C THR A 140 16.82 4.63 -5.78
N ALA A 141 16.49 5.49 -4.81
CA ALA A 141 16.10 5.08 -3.46
C ALA A 141 14.79 4.25 -3.39
N PHE A 142 14.09 4.04 -4.51
CA PHE A 142 12.99 3.08 -4.57
C PHE A 142 13.47 1.63 -4.48
N ASN A 143 14.79 1.37 -4.61
CA ASN A 143 15.36 0.06 -4.39
C ASN A 143 15.12 -0.46 -2.95
N TYR A 144 15.07 0.40 -1.95
CA TYR A 144 14.77 -0.01 -0.55
C TYR A 144 13.44 -0.76 -0.44
N PHE A 145 12.41 -0.23 -1.11
CA PHE A 145 11.13 -0.91 -1.21
C PHE A 145 11.19 -2.14 -2.11
N TYR A 146 11.74 -1.97 -3.34
CA TYR A 146 11.63 -2.98 -4.38
C TYR A 146 12.45 -4.24 -4.10
N ASP A 147 13.63 -4.10 -3.53
CA ASP A 147 14.47 -5.25 -3.14
C ASP A 147 13.80 -6.06 -2.04
N SER A 148 13.27 -5.41 -1.00
CA SER A 148 12.52 -6.08 0.06
C SER A 148 11.23 -6.75 -0.45
N PHE A 149 10.57 -6.12 -1.43
CA PHE A 149 9.39 -6.70 -2.08
C PHE A 149 9.74 -7.94 -2.91
N CYS A 150 10.80 -7.89 -3.73
CA CYS A 150 11.25 -9.02 -4.53
C CYS A 150 11.81 -10.17 -3.69
N GLU A 151 12.42 -9.88 -2.54
CA GLU A 151 12.87 -10.91 -1.58
C GLU A 151 11.67 -11.63 -0.95
N ALA A 152 10.62 -10.88 -0.65
CA ALA A 152 9.40 -11.42 -0.06
C ALA A 152 8.55 -12.21 -1.03
N GLU A 153 8.35 -11.67 -2.24
CA GLU A 153 7.53 -12.24 -3.31
C GLU A 153 8.34 -12.26 -4.62
N PRO A 154 9.19 -13.26 -4.82
CA PRO A 154 9.89 -13.44 -6.08
C PRO A 154 8.92 -13.62 -7.25
N ALA A 155 9.28 -13.11 -8.43
CA ALA A 155 8.41 -13.15 -9.61
C ALA A 155 7.97 -14.59 -9.97
N GLU A 156 8.86 -15.56 -9.84
CA GLU A 156 8.56 -16.99 -10.07
C GLU A 156 7.47 -17.49 -9.14
N ARG A 157 7.54 -17.12 -7.84
CA ARG A 157 6.52 -17.49 -6.86
C ARG A 157 5.17 -16.84 -7.17
N LEU A 158 5.15 -15.58 -7.61
CA LEU A 158 3.92 -14.89 -8.03
C LEU A 158 3.28 -15.57 -9.26
N GLU A 159 4.10 -16.04 -10.21
CA GLU A 159 3.61 -16.81 -11.38
C GLU A 159 2.99 -18.15 -10.94
N GLU A 160 3.62 -18.86 -10.03
CA GLU A 160 3.06 -20.10 -9.46
C GLU A 160 1.76 -19.84 -8.72
N GLN A 161 1.70 -18.80 -7.91
CA GLN A 161 0.49 -18.40 -7.17
C GLN A 161 -0.65 -18.01 -8.13
N LEU A 162 -0.36 -17.28 -9.22
CA LEU A 162 -1.35 -16.95 -10.25
C LEU A 162 -1.90 -18.19 -10.94
N ALA A 163 -1.05 -19.16 -11.24
CA ALA A 163 -1.46 -20.44 -11.83
C ALA A 163 -2.37 -21.22 -10.87
N LEU A 164 -2.04 -21.25 -9.57
CA LEU A 164 -2.88 -21.85 -8.53
C LEU A 164 -4.24 -21.18 -8.44
N VAL A 165 -4.27 -19.83 -8.39
CA VAL A 165 -5.51 -19.06 -8.31
C VAL A 165 -6.42 -19.32 -9.51
N GLN A 166 -5.86 -19.47 -10.72
CA GLN A 166 -6.65 -19.85 -11.91
C GLN A 166 -7.29 -21.23 -11.75
N ASN A 167 -6.62 -22.16 -11.09
CA ASN A 167 -7.19 -23.48 -10.80
C ASN A 167 -8.29 -23.43 -9.72
N LEU A 168 -8.18 -22.49 -8.77
CA LEU A 168 -9.20 -22.28 -7.73
C LEU A 168 -10.55 -21.80 -8.30
N ASP A 169 -10.61 -21.28 -9.52
CA ASP A 169 -11.88 -20.97 -10.19
C ASP A 169 -12.78 -22.21 -10.38
N ALA A 170 -12.20 -23.38 -10.44
CA ALA A 170 -12.94 -24.63 -10.46
C ALA A 170 -13.85 -24.81 -9.23
N PHE A 171 -13.45 -24.24 -8.07
CA PHE A 171 -14.24 -24.29 -6.84
C PHE A 171 -15.48 -23.38 -6.84
N LYS A 172 -15.57 -22.43 -7.76
CA LYS A 172 -16.75 -21.55 -7.90
C LYS A 172 -17.98 -22.25 -8.54
N GLY A 173 -17.97 -23.59 -8.64
CA GLY A 173 -19.10 -24.39 -9.11
C GLY A 173 -19.03 -24.83 -10.58
N ASN A 174 -18.00 -24.44 -11.32
CA ASN A 174 -17.77 -24.86 -12.72
C ASN A 174 -16.71 -25.97 -12.86
N GLY A 175 -16.09 -26.40 -11.76
CA GLY A 175 -15.03 -27.39 -11.73
C GLY A 175 -15.48 -28.79 -11.38
N GLU A 176 -14.66 -29.75 -11.68
CA GLU A 176 -14.77 -31.13 -11.25
C GLU A 176 -13.70 -31.39 -10.18
N ILE A 177 -14.14 -31.79 -8.97
CA ILE A 177 -13.24 -32.18 -7.88
C ILE A 177 -13.21 -33.70 -7.89
N VAL A 178 -12.02 -34.28 -8.01
CA VAL A 178 -11.82 -35.71 -7.91
C VAL A 178 -11.39 -36.01 -6.49
N LEU A 179 -12.24 -36.76 -5.78
CA LEU A 179 -11.95 -37.28 -4.45
C LEU A 179 -11.56 -38.75 -4.57
N GLU A 180 -10.51 -39.14 -3.89
CA GLU A 180 -10.14 -40.56 -3.68
C GLU A 180 -10.35 -40.88 -2.21
N GLY A 181 -11.00 -42.01 -1.93
CA GLY A 181 -11.27 -42.45 -0.56
C GLY A 181 -11.67 -43.93 -0.50
N ALA A 182 -11.60 -44.49 0.68
CA ALA A 182 -12.08 -45.83 0.94
C ALA A 182 -13.57 -45.83 1.33
N ILE A 183 -14.28 -46.87 0.99
CA ILE A 183 -15.66 -47.11 1.45
C ILE A 183 -15.56 -47.93 2.71
N GLY A 184 -15.92 -47.34 3.86
CA GLY A 184 -15.99 -48.01 5.15
C GLY A 184 -17.35 -48.69 5.43
N GLU A 185 -17.56 -49.12 6.67
CA GLU A 185 -18.80 -49.73 7.10
C GLU A 185 -19.99 -48.77 6.93
N GLY A 186 -21.10 -49.26 6.43
CA GLY A 186 -22.32 -48.50 6.19
C GLY A 186 -22.25 -47.57 5.00
N PHE A 187 -21.33 -47.80 4.04
CA PHE A 187 -21.07 -46.95 2.88
C PHE A 187 -20.57 -45.52 3.22
N SER A 188 -19.98 -45.36 4.41
CA SER A 188 -19.28 -44.11 4.73
C SER A 188 -18.00 -43.97 3.91
N LEU A 189 -17.68 -42.74 3.47
CA LEU A 189 -16.40 -42.45 2.84
C LEU A 189 -15.36 -42.20 3.95
N GLU A 190 -14.29 -43.00 3.93
CA GLU A 190 -13.16 -42.88 4.87
C GLU A 190 -11.88 -42.53 4.13
N ASN A 191 -10.98 -41.80 4.81
CA ASN A 191 -9.68 -41.37 4.26
C ASN A 191 -9.82 -40.64 2.92
N VAL A 192 -10.70 -39.65 2.87
CA VAL A 192 -10.99 -38.93 1.63
C VAL A 192 -9.89 -37.88 1.39
N GLU A 193 -9.26 -37.96 0.23
CA GLU A 193 -8.24 -36.99 -0.24
C GLU A 193 -8.71 -36.29 -1.52
N VAL A 194 -8.37 -35.02 -1.67
CA VAL A 194 -8.59 -34.29 -2.91
C VAL A 194 -7.42 -34.57 -3.85
N VAL A 195 -7.64 -35.36 -4.87
CA VAL A 195 -6.60 -35.84 -5.80
C VAL A 195 -6.38 -34.81 -6.94
N SER A 196 -7.44 -34.21 -7.43
CA SER A 196 -7.33 -33.17 -8.44
C SER A 196 -8.54 -32.24 -8.48
N VAL A 197 -8.29 -31.03 -8.96
CA VAL A 197 -9.31 -30.03 -9.25
C VAL A 197 -9.14 -29.62 -10.69
N CYS A 198 -10.16 -29.79 -11.52
CA CYS A 198 -10.12 -29.52 -12.95
C CYS A 198 -11.25 -28.60 -13.37
N ASP A 199 -10.95 -27.63 -14.23
CA ASP A 199 -11.96 -26.84 -14.90
C ASP A 199 -12.56 -27.65 -16.05
N LYS A 200 -13.90 -27.80 -16.07
CA LYS A 200 -14.61 -28.51 -17.14
C LYS A 200 -14.35 -27.94 -18.55
N ALA A 201 -14.09 -26.64 -18.63
CA ALA A 201 -13.84 -25.97 -19.90
C ALA A 201 -12.51 -26.39 -20.55
N LYS A 202 -11.50 -26.78 -19.78
CA LYS A 202 -10.18 -27.20 -20.30
C LYS A 202 -10.14 -28.68 -20.76
N ARG A 203 -11.12 -29.49 -20.42
CA ARG A 203 -11.18 -30.92 -20.83
C ARG A 203 -11.72 -31.17 -22.23
N ALA A 204 -12.30 -30.18 -22.88
CA ALA A 204 -12.84 -30.36 -24.25
C ALA A 204 -11.75 -30.57 -25.33
N GLY A 205 -10.45 -30.48 -24.97
CA GLY A 205 -9.33 -30.57 -25.92
C GLY A 205 -8.39 -31.76 -25.75
N SER A 206 -8.44 -32.58 -24.69
CA SER A 206 -7.54 -33.73 -24.55
C SER A 206 -8.33 -35.03 -24.53
N GLY A 207 -8.52 -35.58 -25.70
CA GLY A 207 -9.05 -36.90 -25.88
C GLY A 207 -8.12 -37.99 -25.36
N ILE A 208 -8.74 -39.15 -25.07
CA ILE A 208 -8.15 -40.48 -24.90
C ILE A 208 -7.55 -40.76 -23.50
N PHE A 209 -8.43 -41.10 -22.57
CA PHE A 209 -8.19 -42.25 -21.70
C PHE A 209 -9.46 -43.13 -21.68
N SER A 210 -9.42 -44.17 -22.51
CA SER A 210 -10.36 -45.25 -22.53
C SER A 210 -9.98 -46.27 -21.44
N GLY A 211 -10.38 -45.98 -20.23
CA GLY A 211 -10.50 -47.01 -19.18
C GLY A 211 -11.96 -47.13 -18.84
N LYS A 212 -12.54 -48.33 -18.95
CA LYS A 212 -13.87 -48.64 -18.45
C LYS A 212 -13.92 -48.45 -16.93
N LYS A 213 -14.08 -47.21 -16.48
CA LYS A 213 -14.49 -46.92 -15.11
C LYS A 213 -16.01 -47.00 -15.11
N GLY A 214 -16.55 -47.94 -14.39
CA GLY A 214 -17.99 -48.03 -14.18
C GLY A 214 -18.49 -46.70 -13.58
N ARG A 215 -19.41 -46.05 -14.26
CA ARG A 215 -20.12 -44.89 -13.70
C ARG A 215 -21.03 -45.43 -12.61
N VAL A 216 -20.69 -45.29 -11.37
CA VAL A 216 -21.61 -45.43 -10.26
C VAL A 216 -22.48 -44.19 -10.28
N ILE A 217 -23.75 -44.30 -10.66
CA ILE A 217 -24.73 -43.23 -10.51
C ILE A 217 -25.10 -43.23 -9.02
N ALA A 218 -24.47 -42.35 -8.24
CA ALA A 218 -24.84 -42.13 -6.85
C ALA A 218 -26.26 -41.53 -6.79
N SER A 219 -27.04 -41.85 -5.75
CA SER A 219 -28.28 -41.16 -5.48
C SER A 219 -27.98 -39.64 -5.31
N GLU A 220 -28.97 -38.78 -5.60
CA GLU A 220 -28.85 -37.33 -5.43
C GLU A 220 -28.36 -36.96 -4.01
N GLU A 221 -28.82 -37.69 -2.99
CA GLU A 221 -28.41 -37.46 -1.59
C GLU A 221 -26.91 -37.75 -1.37
N VAL A 222 -26.35 -38.80 -1.97
CA VAL A 222 -24.92 -39.15 -1.86
C VAL A 222 -24.09 -38.11 -2.63
N TYR A 223 -24.56 -37.65 -3.77
CA TYR A 223 -23.92 -36.61 -4.54
C TYR A 223 -23.87 -35.27 -3.75
N GLN A 224 -25.00 -34.86 -3.17
CA GLN A 224 -25.08 -33.65 -2.36
C GLN A 224 -24.19 -33.70 -1.11
N SER A 225 -24.16 -34.86 -0.44
CA SER A 225 -23.29 -35.09 0.71
C SER A 225 -21.80 -35.01 0.33
N GLY A 226 -21.41 -35.55 -0.82
CA GLY A 226 -20.05 -35.44 -1.35
C GLY A 226 -19.65 -34.01 -1.70
N VAL A 227 -20.56 -33.23 -2.29
CA VAL A 227 -20.33 -31.80 -2.59
C VAL A 227 -20.16 -30.98 -1.31
N GLN A 228 -21.01 -31.19 -0.30
CA GLN A 228 -20.89 -30.51 0.99
C GLN A 228 -19.56 -30.83 1.67
N PHE A 229 -19.16 -32.11 1.67
CA PHE A 229 -17.87 -32.52 2.23
C PHE A 229 -16.71 -31.83 1.49
N ALA A 230 -16.71 -31.87 0.16
CA ALA A 230 -15.67 -31.21 -0.65
C ALA A 230 -15.59 -29.71 -0.37
N ASN A 231 -16.74 -29.02 -0.31
CA ASN A 231 -16.78 -27.58 0.00
C ASN A 231 -16.18 -27.28 1.38
N ARG A 232 -16.47 -28.11 2.38
CA ARG A 232 -15.91 -27.94 3.73
C ARG A 232 -14.39 -28.09 3.75
N VAL A 233 -13.86 -29.14 3.10
CA VAL A 233 -12.39 -29.34 3.00
C VAL A 233 -11.72 -28.18 2.30
N VAL A 234 -12.30 -27.70 1.19
CA VAL A 234 -11.78 -26.55 0.45
C VAL A 234 -11.82 -25.29 1.30
N LEU A 235 -12.90 -25.05 2.03
CA LEU A 235 -13.02 -23.89 2.90
C LEU A 235 -11.97 -23.92 4.01
N GLU A 236 -11.74 -25.06 4.66
CA GLU A 236 -10.69 -25.22 5.66
C GLU A 236 -9.29 -24.93 5.10
N LEU A 237 -9.00 -25.37 3.87
CA LEU A 237 -7.73 -25.06 3.20
C LEU A 237 -7.60 -23.55 2.91
N LEU A 238 -8.65 -22.90 2.42
CA LEU A 238 -8.65 -21.45 2.15
C LEU A 238 -8.54 -20.63 3.44
N GLU A 239 -9.09 -21.11 4.54
CA GLU A 239 -8.96 -20.46 5.85
C GLU A 239 -7.51 -20.44 6.35
N GLN A 240 -6.69 -21.42 5.97
CA GLN A 240 -5.25 -21.42 6.27
C GLN A 240 -4.48 -20.30 5.55
N CYS A 241 -5.06 -19.70 4.51
CA CYS A 241 -4.49 -18.51 3.86
C CYS A 241 -4.75 -17.22 4.65
N SER A 242 -5.60 -17.23 5.67
CA SER A 242 -5.97 -16.03 6.44
C SER A 242 -4.77 -15.30 7.05
N PRO A 243 -3.75 -15.94 7.66
CA PRO A 243 -2.58 -15.25 8.17
C PRO A 243 -1.78 -14.52 7.08
N PHE A 244 -1.68 -15.10 5.89
CA PHE A 244 -1.03 -14.50 4.73
C PHE A 244 -1.78 -13.24 4.27
N LEU A 245 -3.11 -13.31 4.15
CA LEU A 245 -3.94 -12.17 3.79
C LEU A 245 -3.83 -11.03 4.82
N GLN A 246 -3.86 -11.35 6.12
CA GLN A 246 -3.70 -10.36 7.20
C GLN A 246 -2.31 -9.71 7.19
N GLN A 247 -1.25 -10.50 6.98
CA GLN A 247 0.10 -9.96 6.87
C GLN A 247 0.22 -8.96 5.71
N TRP A 248 -0.36 -9.29 4.55
CA TRP A 248 -0.36 -8.36 3.42
C TRP A 248 -1.26 -7.15 3.64
N GLU A 249 -2.34 -7.28 4.39
CA GLU A 249 -3.16 -6.12 4.77
C GLU A 249 -2.34 -5.09 5.55
N GLU A 250 -1.60 -5.51 6.58
CA GLU A 250 -0.73 -4.62 7.37
C GLU A 250 0.38 -3.97 6.51
N ILE A 251 1.02 -4.76 5.64
CA ILE A 251 2.04 -4.26 4.72
C ILE A 251 1.45 -3.23 3.76
N LEU A 252 0.33 -3.55 3.12
CA LEU A 252 -0.31 -2.66 2.14
C LEU A 252 -0.87 -1.39 2.77
N GLN A 253 -1.37 -1.43 4.01
CA GLN A 253 -1.78 -0.23 4.74
C GLN A 253 -0.59 0.71 4.98
N THR A 254 0.58 0.16 5.35
CA THR A 254 1.80 0.95 5.52
C THR A 254 2.28 1.51 4.19
N LEU A 255 2.39 0.67 3.16
CA LEU A 255 2.80 1.10 1.82
C LEU A 255 1.85 2.15 1.23
N SER A 256 0.52 2.00 1.43
CA SER A 256 -0.47 2.97 0.98
C SER A 256 -0.25 4.33 1.59
N ARG A 257 -0.05 4.41 2.91
CA ARG A 257 0.23 5.65 3.60
C ARG A 257 1.50 6.32 3.07
N GLN A 258 2.56 5.55 2.91
CA GLN A 258 3.85 6.05 2.45
C GLN A 258 3.82 6.52 1.01
N ILE A 259 3.25 5.75 0.10
CA ILE A 259 3.17 6.14 -1.31
C ILE A 259 2.20 7.30 -1.57
N ILE A 260 1.12 7.42 -0.78
CA ILE A 260 0.25 8.59 -0.78
C ILE A 260 1.05 9.85 -0.44
N PHE A 261 1.87 9.78 0.61
CA PHE A 261 2.73 10.88 1.01
C PHE A 261 3.74 11.24 -0.08
N LEU A 262 4.44 10.25 -0.65
CA LEU A 262 5.41 10.45 -1.75
C LEU A 262 4.76 11.07 -2.99
N ALA A 263 3.59 10.60 -3.38
CA ALA A 263 2.82 11.17 -4.49
C ALA A 263 2.37 12.62 -4.18
N GLY A 264 2.05 12.91 -2.93
CA GLY A 264 1.76 14.27 -2.45
C GLY A 264 2.97 15.19 -2.57
N CYS A 265 4.17 14.72 -2.18
CA CYS A 265 5.42 15.47 -2.34
C CYS A 265 5.73 15.75 -3.80
N ALA A 266 5.59 14.75 -4.67
CA ALA A 266 5.81 14.91 -6.11
C ALA A 266 4.86 15.97 -6.71
N ARG A 267 3.58 15.92 -6.37
CA ARG A 267 2.58 16.89 -6.83
C ARG A 267 2.87 18.31 -6.35
N MET A 268 3.24 18.45 -5.09
CA MET A 268 3.61 19.76 -4.53
C MET A 268 4.86 20.32 -5.21
N TYR A 269 5.84 19.47 -5.47
CA TYR A 269 7.07 19.84 -6.17
C TYR A 269 6.79 20.31 -7.61
N GLU A 270 6.07 19.56 -8.42
CA GLU A 270 5.70 19.93 -9.79
C GLU A 270 4.94 21.27 -9.82
N ARG A 271 3.95 21.39 -8.93
CA ARG A 271 3.14 22.60 -8.83
C ARG A 271 3.96 23.82 -8.40
N GLY A 272 4.85 23.66 -7.43
CA GLY A 272 5.73 24.72 -6.97
C GLY A 272 6.72 25.17 -8.04
N LEU A 273 7.32 24.23 -8.78
CA LEU A 273 8.19 24.56 -9.90
C LEU A 273 7.47 25.38 -10.99
N SER A 274 6.21 25.07 -11.27
CA SER A 274 5.45 25.79 -12.30
C SER A 274 5.19 27.27 -11.96
N VAL A 275 5.26 27.66 -10.69
CA VAL A 275 5.09 29.03 -10.20
C VAL A 275 6.38 29.66 -9.65
N GLY A 276 7.51 28.96 -9.76
CA GLY A 276 8.82 29.47 -9.38
C GLY A 276 9.14 29.41 -7.89
N PHE A 277 8.60 28.42 -7.17
CA PHE A 277 8.98 28.19 -5.77
C PHE A 277 10.44 27.74 -5.67
N TYR A 278 11.07 28.14 -4.57
CA TYR A 278 12.41 27.66 -4.22
C TYR A 278 12.31 26.34 -3.47
N PHE A 279 13.16 25.39 -3.85
CA PHE A 279 13.29 24.10 -3.17
C PHE A 279 14.75 23.81 -2.91
N CYS A 280 15.06 23.24 -1.76
CA CYS A 280 16.40 22.76 -1.41
C CYS A 280 16.35 21.40 -0.73
N MET A 281 17.51 20.78 -0.60
CA MET A 281 17.73 19.61 0.25
C MET A 281 18.29 20.10 1.57
N PRO A 282 17.49 20.14 2.65
CA PRO A 282 17.98 20.65 3.93
C PRO A 282 18.93 19.64 4.57
N LYS A 283 19.88 20.14 5.35
CA LYS A 283 20.70 19.34 6.25
C LYS A 283 20.14 19.41 7.65
N ALA A 284 20.01 18.25 8.31
CA ALA A 284 19.32 18.12 9.58
C ALA A 284 19.88 19.00 10.73
N CYS A 285 21.14 19.38 10.64
CA CYS A 285 21.85 20.17 11.68
C CYS A 285 22.26 21.57 11.21
N GLU A 286 21.76 22.05 10.10
CA GLU A 286 22.10 23.41 9.64
C GLU A 286 21.32 24.47 10.42
N GLU A 287 22.07 25.48 10.93
CA GLU A 287 21.53 26.62 11.67
C GLU A 287 21.28 27.84 10.77
N GLU A 288 21.15 27.62 9.47
CA GLU A 288 20.97 28.65 8.46
C GLU A 288 19.87 28.26 7.47
N ALA A 289 19.01 29.20 7.16
CA ALA A 289 17.94 29.03 6.18
C ALA A 289 18.00 30.18 5.19
N GLU A 290 18.30 29.89 3.92
CA GLU A 290 18.29 30.86 2.82
C GLU A 290 16.97 30.74 2.05
N LYS A 291 16.44 31.91 1.65
CA LYS A 291 15.19 32.00 0.86
C LYS A 291 13.97 31.37 1.54
N LEU A 292 13.95 31.37 2.85
CA LEU A 292 12.83 30.84 3.64
C LEU A 292 11.54 31.63 3.37
N TYR A 293 10.42 30.92 3.16
CA TYR A 293 9.10 31.51 2.97
C TYR A 293 7.99 30.70 3.64
N GLU A 294 6.84 31.29 3.82
CA GLU A 294 5.67 30.61 4.38
C GLU A 294 4.94 29.82 3.28
N LEU A 295 5.05 28.49 3.33
CA LEU A 295 4.59 27.59 2.30
C LEU A 295 3.07 27.63 2.11
N ALA A 296 2.29 27.65 3.20
CA ALA A 296 0.84 27.64 3.08
C ALA A 296 0.31 28.92 2.40
N LEU A 297 0.95 30.08 2.68
CA LEU A 297 0.65 31.34 2.01
C LEU A 297 1.02 31.28 0.53
N ALA A 298 2.21 30.76 0.20
CA ALA A 298 2.66 30.60 -1.17
C ALA A 298 1.72 29.68 -1.98
N LEU A 299 1.29 28.56 -1.39
CA LEU A 299 0.32 27.66 -1.98
C LEU A 299 -1.09 28.28 -2.12
N GLN A 300 -1.44 29.24 -1.28
CA GLN A 300 -2.72 29.96 -1.36
C GLN A 300 -2.73 31.00 -2.46
N SER A 301 -1.67 31.82 -2.56
CA SER A 301 -1.56 32.86 -3.58
C SER A 301 -1.20 32.29 -4.96
N MET A 302 -0.51 31.15 -5.00
CA MET A 302 0.08 30.58 -6.22
C MET A 302 0.98 31.58 -6.96
N GLU A 303 1.72 32.37 -6.19
CA GLU A 303 2.71 33.37 -6.67
C GLU A 303 4.07 33.03 -6.08
N GLN A 304 5.13 33.49 -6.75
CA GLN A 304 6.48 33.35 -6.25
C GLN A 304 6.59 34.03 -4.87
N PRO A 305 6.97 33.31 -3.82
CA PRO A 305 7.04 33.87 -2.48
C PRO A 305 8.18 34.87 -2.33
N ILE A 306 8.00 35.84 -1.45
CA ILE A 306 9.08 36.74 -1.03
C ILE A 306 9.88 36.02 0.05
N PRO A 307 11.16 35.70 -0.21
CA PRO A 307 11.96 34.91 0.71
C PRO A 307 12.63 35.77 1.81
N ASN A 308 12.96 35.10 2.92
CA ASN A 308 13.77 35.65 4.01
C ASN A 308 15.03 34.77 4.19
N THR A 309 16.11 35.37 4.69
CA THR A 309 17.31 34.62 5.10
C THR A 309 17.50 34.73 6.59
N VAL A 310 17.77 33.59 7.26
CA VAL A 310 17.97 33.50 8.72
C VAL A 310 19.23 32.69 8.99
N SER A 311 20.09 33.22 9.86
CA SER A 311 21.26 32.48 10.37
C SER A 311 21.26 32.52 11.89
N LEU A 312 21.41 31.36 12.52
CA LEU A 312 21.52 31.19 13.97
C LEU A 312 22.92 30.71 14.41
N LYS A 313 23.88 30.66 13.50
CA LYS A 313 25.24 30.08 13.72
C LYS A 313 25.97 30.57 14.97
N GLU A 314 25.69 31.76 15.44
CA GLU A 314 26.31 32.35 16.63
C GLU A 314 25.30 32.74 17.71
N GLN A 315 24.02 32.41 17.52
CA GLN A 315 22.91 32.94 18.33
C GLN A 315 22.12 31.80 18.95
N ARG A 316 21.90 31.83 20.26
CA ARG A 316 21.08 30.87 20.98
C ARG A 316 19.57 31.14 20.91
N ALA A 317 19.19 32.36 20.50
CA ALA A 317 17.79 32.76 20.44
C ALA A 317 17.59 33.86 19.40
N LEU A 318 16.44 33.83 18.73
CA LEU A 318 15.96 34.86 17.81
C LEU A 318 14.72 35.51 18.42
N ILE A 319 14.75 36.85 18.58
CA ILE A 319 13.60 37.62 19.04
C ILE A 319 13.01 38.36 17.86
N VAL A 320 11.76 38.06 17.49
CA VAL A 320 11.05 38.72 16.40
C VAL A 320 10.14 39.82 16.94
N THR A 321 10.41 41.06 16.62
CA THR A 321 9.62 42.21 17.01
C THR A 321 9.09 42.98 15.80
N GLY A 322 8.07 43.80 15.99
CA GLY A 322 7.52 44.64 14.92
C GLY A 322 6.03 44.96 15.14
N ALA A 323 5.47 45.77 14.26
CA ALA A 323 4.06 46.18 14.30
C ALA A 323 3.08 44.97 14.17
N ASN A 324 1.85 45.16 14.64
CA ASN A 324 0.80 44.23 14.35
C ASN A 324 0.56 44.17 12.84
N GLN A 325 0.32 42.94 12.30
CA GLN A 325 0.26 42.69 10.84
C GLN A 325 1.58 42.83 10.07
N GLY A 326 2.71 43.00 10.76
CA GLY A 326 4.05 43.11 10.14
C GLY A 326 4.69 41.75 9.77
N GLY A 327 3.91 40.67 9.60
CA GLY A 327 4.42 39.38 9.13
C GLY A 327 5.13 38.51 10.18
N LYS A 328 5.16 38.89 11.47
CA LYS A 328 5.84 38.11 12.54
C LYS A 328 5.39 36.68 12.62
N SER A 329 4.08 36.43 12.65
CA SER A 329 3.50 35.08 12.72
C SER A 329 3.74 34.28 11.44
N THR A 330 3.74 34.95 10.28
CA THR A 330 4.09 34.36 8.98
C THR A 330 5.54 33.87 8.98
N PHE A 331 6.46 34.72 9.48
CA PHE A 331 7.86 34.35 9.59
C PHE A 331 8.10 33.20 10.57
N LEU A 332 7.49 33.22 11.77
CA LEU A 332 7.61 32.12 12.73
C LEU A 332 7.01 30.82 12.18
N ARG A 333 5.91 30.92 11.43
CA ARG A 333 5.29 29.77 10.77
C ARG A 333 6.20 29.20 9.68
N SER A 334 6.88 30.05 8.90
CA SER A 334 7.84 29.59 7.89
C SER A 334 8.98 28.78 8.51
N LEU A 335 9.52 29.21 9.64
CA LEU A 335 10.54 28.46 10.39
C LEU A 335 10.00 27.10 10.89
N GLY A 336 8.81 27.10 11.50
CA GLY A 336 8.18 25.87 11.99
C GLY A 336 7.88 24.88 10.87
N ILE A 337 7.37 25.35 9.73
CA ILE A 337 7.11 24.52 8.55
C ILE A 337 8.43 23.97 7.98
N ALA A 338 9.47 24.81 7.84
CA ALA A 338 10.77 24.37 7.36
C ALA A 338 11.36 23.26 8.24
N GLN A 339 11.22 23.37 9.57
CA GLN A 339 11.66 22.34 10.50
C GLN A 339 10.89 21.01 10.31
N VAL A 340 9.56 21.06 10.19
CA VAL A 340 8.74 19.88 9.93
C VAL A 340 9.12 19.26 8.59
N LEU A 341 9.23 20.07 7.53
CA LEU A 341 9.55 19.57 6.20
C LEU A 341 10.97 19.01 6.09
N CYS A 342 11.93 19.58 6.83
CA CYS A 342 13.28 19.04 6.92
C CYS A 342 13.29 17.60 7.44
N GLN A 343 12.49 17.34 8.49
CA GLN A 343 12.40 16.02 9.12
C GLN A 343 11.53 15.05 8.31
N GLU A 344 10.58 15.53 7.52
CA GLU A 344 9.55 14.70 6.88
C GLU A 344 9.72 14.55 5.37
N ILE A 345 9.99 15.63 4.66
CA ILE A 345 10.00 15.65 3.19
C ILE A 345 11.43 15.70 2.66
N GLY A 346 12.37 16.22 3.46
CA GLY A 346 13.75 16.38 3.03
C GLY A 346 13.95 17.37 1.89
N ARG A 347 12.90 18.07 1.47
CA ARG A 347 12.97 19.25 0.60
C ARG A 347 12.23 20.36 1.32
N ALA A 348 12.96 21.11 2.17
CA ALA A 348 12.40 22.30 2.76
C ALA A 348 12.38 23.42 1.74
N HIS A 349 11.41 24.32 1.91
CA HIS A 349 11.39 25.58 1.23
C HIS A 349 12.36 26.51 1.96
N VAL A 350 13.61 26.50 1.55
CA VAL A 350 14.66 27.31 2.14
C VAL A 350 15.44 27.98 1.03
#